data_d3ea8e80a55aa68e7fa635cd76ce7e41
#
_entry.id   d3ea8e80a55aa68e7fa635cd76ce7e41
#
_cell.length_a   1.000
_cell.length_b   1.000
_cell.length_c   1.000
_cell.angle_alpha   90.00
_cell.angle_beta   90.00
_cell.angle_gamma   90.00
#
_symmetry.space_group_name_H-M   'P 1'
#
loop_
_entity.id
_entity.type
_entity.pdbx_description
1 polymer ?
#
loop_
_entity_poly.entity_id
_entity_poly.type
_entity_poly.pdbx_seq_one_letter_code
_entity_poly.pdbx_strand_id
1 'polypeptide(L)'
;MRIVKLDIDENSILAGIDAVALVEQPAIEEDFMYFSKQEFAETFNDYPQSAIDAAKQGIKRNKENDNKCATQVGKVRAQQLANGENLSLDTIRRMRSFLIRQKDNYDLAISRKDYDACGYISYLLWGGPSALPWAEKKLRQAGEEFTTDEDIIEELIKQEMNIVTRIENIPVYSMKQEAIDKAKELGCEGYHEHTLASGEI
;
A
#
# COMPACT_ATOMS: atom_id res chain seq x y z
N MET A 1 40.32 12.46 29.52
CA MET A 1 39.49 12.03 28.38
C MET A 1 38.68 10.83 28.84
N ARG A 2 37.35 10.93 28.85
CA ARG A 2 36.51 9.84 29.28
C ARG A 2 36.00 9.14 28.03
N ILE A 3 36.50 7.94 27.76
CA ILE A 3 36.06 7.16 26.59
C ILE A 3 34.78 6.45 26.98
N VAL A 4 33.70 6.76 26.31
CA VAL A 4 32.43 6.05 26.41
C VAL A 4 32.43 5.01 25.31
N LYS A 5 32.35 3.74 25.66
CA LYS A 5 32.22 2.65 24.69
C LYS A 5 30.75 2.49 24.35
N LEU A 6 30.42 2.65 23.08
CA LEU A 6 29.11 2.34 22.58
C LEU A 6 29.04 0.82 22.39
N ASP A 7 28.13 0.18 23.09
CA ASP A 7 27.84 -1.24 22.90
C ASP A 7 26.56 -1.36 22.10
N ILE A 8 26.68 -1.83 20.87
CA ILE A 8 25.55 -2.00 19.96
C ILE A 8 25.12 -3.46 20.06
N ASP A 9 23.96 -3.71 20.64
CA ASP A 9 23.37 -5.04 20.65
C ASP A 9 22.75 -5.34 19.27
N GLU A 10 23.45 -6.12 18.48
CA GLU A 10 23.02 -6.53 17.12
C GLU A 10 21.72 -7.36 17.13
N ASN A 11 21.28 -7.86 18.29
CA ASN A 11 20.03 -8.60 18.44
C ASN A 11 18.86 -7.70 18.85
N SER A 12 19.10 -6.45 19.15
CA SER A 12 18.05 -5.49 19.48
C SER A 12 17.28 -5.08 18.23
N ILE A 13 15.96 -5.27 18.24
CA ILE A 13 15.04 -4.83 17.17
C ILE A 13 14.98 -3.29 17.10
N LEU A 14 15.42 -2.63 18.16
CA LEU A 14 15.49 -1.18 18.34
C LEU A 14 16.94 -0.69 18.34
N ALA A 15 17.81 -1.29 17.52
CA ALA A 15 19.19 -0.79 17.38
C ALA A 15 19.15 0.68 16.91
N GLY A 16 19.20 1.58 17.85
CA GLY A 16 19.25 3.01 17.68
C GLY A 16 20.42 3.59 18.45
N ILE A 17 20.86 4.80 18.11
CA ILE A 17 21.85 5.54 18.88
C ILE A 17 21.11 6.17 20.07
N ASP A 18 21.21 5.55 21.24
CA ASP A 18 20.59 6.05 22.47
C ASP A 18 21.32 7.24 23.09
N ALA A 19 22.58 7.44 22.71
CA ALA A 19 23.37 8.58 23.19
C ALA A 19 24.45 9.00 22.21
N VAL A 20 24.65 10.30 22.05
CA VAL A 20 25.74 10.90 21.31
C VAL A 20 26.64 11.68 22.26
N ALA A 21 27.93 11.37 22.28
CA ALA A 21 28.91 12.16 23.04
C ALA A 21 29.42 13.32 22.18
N LEU A 22 29.27 14.56 22.70
CA LEU A 22 29.89 15.74 22.10
C LEU A 22 31.35 15.78 22.52
N VAL A 23 32.26 15.89 21.57
CA VAL A 23 33.69 16.07 21.80
C VAL A 23 34.12 17.45 21.28
N GLU A 24 34.98 18.14 21.99
CA GLU A 24 35.46 19.46 21.61
C GLU A 24 36.35 19.43 20.34
N GLN A 25 36.95 18.29 20.06
CA GLN A 25 37.69 18.05 18.82
C GLN A 25 37.34 16.65 18.28
N PRO A 26 36.49 16.56 17.26
CA PRO A 26 36.21 15.29 16.61
C PRO A 26 37.46 14.76 15.88
N ALA A 27 37.61 13.43 15.86
CA ALA A 27 38.71 12.77 15.18
C ALA A 27 38.67 12.92 13.64
N ILE A 28 37.52 13.33 13.13
CA ILE A 28 37.26 13.72 11.74
C ILE A 28 36.96 15.22 11.82
N GLU A 29 37.77 16.05 11.19
CA GLU A 29 37.63 17.53 11.15
C GLU A 29 36.42 17.95 10.25
N GLU A 30 35.32 17.23 10.34
CA GLU A 30 34.09 17.49 9.61
C GLU A 30 33.04 17.99 10.59
N ASP A 31 32.35 19.05 10.21
CA ASP A 31 31.20 19.57 10.97
C ASP A 31 30.11 18.51 11.10
N PHE A 32 29.72 18.22 12.35
CA PHE A 32 28.55 17.39 12.61
C PHE A 32 27.32 18.10 12.04
N MET A 33 26.72 17.55 10.98
CA MET A 33 25.40 17.98 10.58
C MET A 33 24.40 17.51 11.65
N TYR A 34 23.98 18.43 12.49
CA TYR A 34 22.88 18.22 13.42
C TYR A 34 21.60 18.11 12.60
N PHE A 35 21.05 16.91 12.50
CA PHE A 35 19.69 16.72 11.99
C PHE A 35 18.72 17.24 13.05
N SER A 36 18.47 18.56 13.05
CA SER A 36 17.45 19.16 13.89
C SER A 36 16.08 18.68 13.41
N LYS A 37 15.33 18.13 14.32
CA LYS A 37 14.01 17.51 14.16
C LYS A 37 14.02 16.23 13.33
N GLN A 38 14.19 15.09 13.99
CA GLN A 38 13.29 14.01 13.65
C GLN A 38 11.86 14.58 13.77
N GLU A 39 11.25 14.93 12.67
CA GLU A 39 9.80 14.84 12.58
C GLU A 39 9.51 13.41 13.00
N PHE A 40 8.84 13.24 14.11
CA PHE A 40 8.43 11.91 14.55
C PHE A 40 7.65 11.33 13.39
N ALA A 41 8.26 10.37 12.71
CA ALA A 41 7.64 9.75 11.55
C ALA A 41 6.26 9.28 12.00
N GLU A 42 5.23 9.81 11.35
CA GLU A 42 3.86 9.50 11.69
C GLU A 42 3.67 7.99 11.70
N THR A 43 3.16 7.46 12.81
CA THR A 43 3.00 6.02 13.01
C THR A 43 1.54 5.68 13.29
N PHE A 44 1.10 4.52 12.86
CA PHE A 44 -0.29 4.09 12.90
C PHE A 44 -0.41 2.68 13.45
N ASN A 45 -1.40 2.47 14.32
CA ASN A 45 -1.77 1.15 14.85
C ASN A 45 -3.29 0.90 14.78
N ASP A 46 -4.00 1.71 14.02
CA ASP A 46 -5.45 1.65 13.85
C ASP A 46 -5.90 0.73 12.71
N TYR A 47 -5.07 -0.26 12.38
CA TYR A 47 -5.43 -1.26 11.39
C TYR A 47 -6.54 -2.18 11.90
N PRO A 48 -7.36 -2.75 10.99
CA PRO A 48 -8.55 -3.49 11.38
C PRO A 48 -8.21 -4.75 12.18
N GLN A 49 -9.10 -5.13 13.11
CA GLN A 49 -8.94 -6.35 13.91
C GLN A 49 -8.74 -7.59 13.04
N SER A 50 -9.40 -7.65 11.86
CA SER A 50 -9.22 -8.73 10.89
C SER A 50 -7.79 -8.85 10.36
N ALA A 51 -7.02 -7.75 10.30
CA ALA A 51 -5.60 -7.79 9.92
C ALA A 51 -4.75 -8.38 11.04
N ILE A 52 -5.07 -8.06 12.30
CA ILE A 52 -4.43 -8.66 13.48
C ILE A 52 -4.69 -10.18 13.51
N ASP A 53 -5.94 -10.57 13.32
CA ASP A 53 -6.34 -11.98 13.35
C ASP A 53 -5.71 -12.77 12.19
N ALA A 54 -5.64 -12.16 11.00
CA ALA A 54 -4.94 -12.74 9.86
C ALA A 54 -3.45 -12.96 10.17
N ALA A 55 -2.77 -11.96 10.76
CA ALA A 55 -1.36 -12.08 11.14
C ALA A 55 -1.15 -13.21 12.17
N LYS A 56 -2.00 -13.30 13.20
CA LYS A 56 -1.97 -14.39 14.19
C LYS A 56 -2.17 -15.76 13.54
N GLN A 57 -3.13 -15.86 12.63
CA GLN A 57 -3.38 -17.09 11.87
C GLN A 57 -2.18 -17.44 10.98
N GLY A 58 -1.60 -16.45 10.30
CA GLY A 58 -0.41 -16.63 9.47
C GLY A 58 0.79 -17.14 10.28
N ILE A 59 1.04 -16.58 11.48
CA ILE A 59 2.08 -17.04 12.40
C ILE A 59 1.87 -18.49 12.78
N LYS A 60 0.64 -18.85 13.17
CA LYS A 60 0.31 -20.23 13.55
C LYS A 60 0.57 -21.19 12.40
N ARG A 61 0.02 -20.93 11.21
CA ARG A 61 0.19 -21.79 10.03
C ARG A 61 1.65 -21.86 9.56
N ASN A 62 2.38 -20.75 9.59
CA ASN A 62 3.79 -20.76 9.24
C ASN A 62 4.61 -21.63 10.18
N LYS A 63 4.27 -21.62 11.48
CA LYS A 63 4.90 -22.52 12.48
C LYS A 63 4.57 -23.99 12.20
N GLU A 64 3.34 -24.31 11.88
CA GLU A 64 2.88 -25.65 11.49
C GLU A 64 3.58 -26.14 10.21
N ASN A 65 4.01 -25.20 9.36
CA ASN A 65 4.74 -25.46 8.11
C ASN A 65 6.26 -25.20 8.26
N ASP A 66 6.86 -25.56 9.37
CA ASP A 66 8.29 -25.45 9.69
C ASP A 66 8.90 -24.06 9.46
N ASN A 67 8.11 -23.01 9.53
CA ASN A 67 8.53 -21.62 9.27
C ASN A 67 9.11 -21.34 7.87
N LYS A 68 8.73 -22.11 6.85
CA LYS A 68 9.28 -22.03 5.49
C LYS A 68 8.66 -20.93 4.64
N CYS A 69 7.44 -20.48 4.96
CA CYS A 69 6.65 -19.58 4.11
C CYS A 69 6.91 -18.11 4.34
N ALA A 70 7.89 -17.73 5.15
CA ALA A 70 8.17 -16.33 5.42
C ALA A 70 9.66 -16.03 5.52
N THR A 71 10.04 -14.89 4.95
CA THR A 71 11.34 -14.26 5.22
C THR A 71 11.37 -13.70 6.65
N GLN A 72 12.55 -13.35 7.15
CA GLN A 72 12.68 -12.72 8.47
C GLN A 72 11.85 -11.44 8.57
N VAL A 73 11.84 -10.62 7.51
CA VAL A 73 11.03 -9.39 7.44
C VAL A 73 9.53 -9.70 7.58
N GLY A 74 9.04 -10.73 6.89
CA GLY A 74 7.63 -11.15 6.99
C GLY A 74 7.27 -11.64 8.40
N LYS A 75 8.18 -12.35 9.09
CA LYS A 75 7.98 -12.80 10.48
C LYS A 75 7.89 -11.63 11.44
N VAL A 76 8.80 -10.64 11.32
CA VAL A 76 8.77 -9.43 12.13
C VAL A 76 7.48 -8.65 11.90
N ARG A 77 7.06 -8.49 10.64
CA ARG A 77 5.82 -7.79 10.29
C ARG A 77 4.60 -8.46 10.90
N ALA A 78 4.54 -9.78 10.83
CA ALA A 78 3.46 -10.55 11.43
C ALA A 78 3.38 -10.35 12.94
N GLN A 79 4.52 -10.31 13.64
CA GLN A 79 4.55 -10.06 15.09
C GLN A 79 4.09 -8.64 15.43
N GLN A 80 4.55 -7.64 14.69
CA GLN A 80 4.11 -6.26 14.90
C GLN A 80 2.60 -6.10 14.75
N LEU A 81 2.02 -6.66 13.70
CA LEU A 81 0.57 -6.67 13.50
C LEU A 81 -0.16 -7.43 14.61
N ALA A 82 0.32 -8.62 14.96
CA ALA A 82 -0.31 -9.46 15.99
C ALA A 82 -0.30 -8.80 17.38
N ASN A 83 0.72 -7.98 17.66
CA ASN A 83 0.89 -7.24 18.92
C ASN A 83 0.19 -5.87 18.92
N GLY A 84 -0.32 -5.39 17.80
CA GLY A 84 -0.92 -4.06 17.71
C GLY A 84 0.11 -2.92 17.75
N GLU A 85 1.33 -3.17 17.24
CA GLU A 85 2.42 -2.19 17.27
C GLU A 85 2.22 -1.06 16.27
N ASN A 86 2.82 0.09 16.55
CA ASN A 86 2.80 1.22 15.64
C ASN A 86 3.65 0.94 14.39
N LEU A 87 3.09 1.26 13.21
CA LEU A 87 3.73 1.10 11.92
C LEU A 87 4.01 2.45 11.29
N SER A 88 5.24 2.67 10.81
CA SER A 88 5.61 3.88 10.06
C SER A 88 5.04 3.85 8.64
N LEU A 89 4.89 5.02 8.01
CA LEU A 89 4.46 5.13 6.61
C LEU A 89 5.33 4.29 5.66
N ASP A 90 6.66 4.28 5.87
CA ASP A 90 7.56 3.45 5.06
C ASP A 90 7.23 1.95 5.18
N THR A 91 6.90 1.52 6.38
CA THR A 91 6.41 0.16 6.64
C THR A 91 5.11 -0.13 5.90
N ILE A 92 4.17 0.81 5.94
CA ILE A 92 2.86 0.69 5.27
C ILE A 92 3.04 0.65 3.75
N ARG A 93 3.94 1.44 3.16
CA ARG A 93 4.31 1.36 1.72
C ARG A 93 4.78 -0.04 1.34
N ARG A 94 5.68 -0.61 2.16
CA ARG A 94 6.19 -1.98 1.93
C ARG A 94 5.08 -3.03 2.06
N MET A 95 4.16 -2.85 3.00
CA MET A 95 3.00 -3.73 3.16
C MET A 95 2.10 -3.69 1.92
N ARG A 96 1.71 -2.49 1.46
CA ARG A 96 0.94 -2.32 0.23
C ARG A 96 1.61 -3.02 -0.95
N SER A 97 2.89 -2.71 -1.17
CA SER A 97 3.67 -3.26 -2.29
C SER A 97 3.75 -4.80 -2.24
N PHE A 98 3.88 -5.38 -1.05
CA PHE A 98 3.87 -6.84 -0.88
C PHE A 98 2.49 -7.43 -1.17
N LEU A 99 1.45 -6.88 -0.57
CA LEU A 99 0.08 -7.40 -0.69
C LEU A 99 -0.42 -7.36 -2.14
N ILE A 100 -0.15 -6.30 -2.89
CA ILE A 100 -0.49 -6.23 -4.31
C ILE A 100 0.22 -7.34 -5.09
N ARG A 101 1.54 -7.49 -4.94
CA ARG A 101 2.30 -8.50 -5.69
C ARG A 101 1.93 -9.94 -5.35
N GLN A 102 1.47 -10.19 -4.12
CA GLN A 102 1.15 -11.55 -3.66
C GLN A 102 -0.34 -11.89 -3.75
N LYS A 103 -1.16 -10.95 -4.19
CA LYS A 103 -2.61 -11.15 -4.28
C LYS A 103 -2.98 -12.35 -5.13
N ASP A 104 -2.40 -12.49 -6.30
CA ASP A 104 -2.70 -13.62 -7.21
C ASP A 104 -2.34 -14.98 -6.60
N ASN A 105 -1.22 -15.05 -5.87
CA ASN A 105 -0.81 -16.27 -5.17
C ASN A 105 -1.77 -16.62 -4.04
N TYR A 106 -2.27 -15.62 -3.33
CA TYR A 106 -3.29 -15.79 -2.30
C TYR A 106 -4.62 -16.26 -2.91
N ASP A 107 -5.11 -15.60 -3.95
CA ASP A 107 -6.36 -15.92 -4.63
C ASP A 107 -6.31 -17.34 -5.25
N LEU A 108 -5.18 -17.70 -5.83
CA LEU A 108 -4.94 -19.05 -6.34
C LEU A 108 -5.01 -20.10 -5.25
N ALA A 109 -4.42 -19.85 -4.09
CA ALA A 109 -4.47 -20.75 -2.95
C ALA A 109 -5.92 -20.92 -2.44
N ILE A 110 -6.68 -19.83 -2.35
CA ILE A 110 -8.10 -19.85 -1.99
C ILE A 110 -8.91 -20.69 -2.98
N SER A 111 -8.74 -20.46 -4.28
CA SER A 111 -9.47 -21.20 -5.33
C SER A 111 -9.23 -22.70 -5.29
N ARG A 112 -8.01 -23.10 -4.90
CA ARG A 112 -7.59 -24.50 -4.74
C ARG A 112 -7.90 -25.06 -3.36
N LYS A 113 -8.37 -24.23 -2.43
CA LYS A 113 -8.55 -24.58 -0.99
C LYS A 113 -7.26 -25.07 -0.34
N ASP A 114 -6.10 -24.61 -0.84
CA ASP A 114 -4.79 -24.95 -0.34
C ASP A 114 -4.33 -23.88 0.69
N TYR A 115 -4.79 -24.04 1.91
CA TYR A 115 -4.50 -23.11 3.01
C TYR A 115 -3.11 -23.30 3.62
N ASP A 116 -2.37 -24.30 3.19
CA ASP A 116 -0.99 -24.58 3.60
C ASP A 116 0.02 -24.09 2.56
N ALA A 117 -0.46 -23.59 1.41
CA ALA A 117 0.37 -22.95 0.40
C ALA A 117 1.07 -21.72 0.98
N CYS A 118 2.37 -21.57 0.67
CA CYS A 118 3.14 -20.40 1.13
C CYS A 118 2.58 -19.07 0.62
N GLY A 119 1.91 -19.04 -0.53
CA GLY A 119 1.21 -17.85 -1.02
C GLY A 119 0.10 -17.39 -0.08
N TYR A 120 -0.70 -18.32 0.44
CA TYR A 120 -1.73 -18.05 1.43
C TYR A 120 -1.13 -17.60 2.77
N ILE A 121 -0.20 -18.38 3.31
CA ILE A 121 0.40 -18.12 4.62
C ILE A 121 1.14 -16.78 4.63
N SER A 122 1.98 -16.52 3.62
CA SER A 122 2.73 -15.25 3.54
C SER A 122 1.82 -14.04 3.45
N TYR A 123 0.71 -14.13 2.72
CA TYR A 123 -0.28 -13.06 2.63
C TYR A 123 -0.92 -12.73 3.98
N LEU A 124 -1.28 -13.77 4.74
CA LEU A 124 -1.81 -13.61 6.11
C LEU A 124 -0.81 -12.97 7.06
N LEU A 125 0.48 -13.31 6.96
CA LEU A 125 1.54 -12.72 7.78
C LEU A 125 1.68 -11.21 7.59
N TRP A 126 1.25 -10.67 6.45
CA TRP A 126 1.24 -9.25 6.17
C TRP A 126 -0.13 -8.59 6.43
N GLY A 127 -1.01 -9.27 7.16
CA GLY A 127 -2.31 -8.77 7.61
C GLY A 127 -3.50 -9.18 6.74
N GLY A 128 -3.28 -10.01 5.73
CA GLY A 128 -4.36 -10.55 4.89
C GLY A 128 -5.11 -9.50 4.07
N PRO A 129 -6.30 -9.86 3.55
CA PRO A 129 -7.05 -8.99 2.63
C PRO A 129 -7.43 -7.62 3.19
N SER A 130 -7.66 -7.52 4.49
CA SER A 130 -8.09 -6.25 5.12
C SER A 130 -6.95 -5.25 5.34
N ALA A 131 -5.70 -5.70 5.28
CA ALA A 131 -4.55 -4.83 5.47
C ALA A 131 -4.28 -3.95 4.24
N LEU A 132 -4.60 -4.42 3.02
CA LEU A 132 -4.37 -3.66 1.79
C LEU A 132 -5.20 -2.37 1.74
N PRO A 133 -6.54 -2.39 1.85
CA PRO A 133 -7.33 -1.16 1.79
C PRO A 133 -7.02 -0.21 2.96
N TRP A 134 -6.67 -0.73 4.13
CA TRP A 134 -6.21 0.10 5.23
C TRP A 134 -4.88 0.81 4.89
N ALA A 135 -3.91 0.07 4.37
CA ALA A 135 -2.61 0.64 3.97
C ALA A 135 -2.78 1.74 2.92
N GLU A 136 -3.61 1.51 1.90
CA GLU A 136 -3.90 2.48 0.85
C GLU A 136 -4.57 3.73 1.40
N LYS A 137 -5.56 3.57 2.30
CA LYS A 137 -6.18 4.71 2.98
C LYS A 137 -5.16 5.55 3.74
N LYS A 138 -4.22 4.92 4.47
CA LYS A 138 -3.19 5.65 5.23
C LYS A 138 -2.21 6.40 4.34
N LEU A 139 -1.77 5.78 3.26
CA LEU A 139 -0.87 6.41 2.29
C LEU A 139 -1.52 7.59 1.59
N ARG A 140 -2.81 7.50 1.21
CA ARG A 140 -3.56 8.63 0.65
C ARG A 140 -3.71 9.76 1.67
N GLN A 141 -3.97 9.46 2.94
CA GLN A 141 -4.03 10.46 4.01
C GLN A 141 -2.68 11.19 4.19
N ALA A 142 -1.58 10.51 3.92
CA ALA A 142 -0.24 11.08 3.93
C ALA A 142 0.14 11.82 2.62
N GLY A 143 -0.79 11.95 1.67
CA GLY A 143 -0.59 12.68 0.41
C GLY A 143 0.07 11.85 -0.69
N GLU A 144 0.09 10.52 -0.58
CA GLU A 144 0.59 9.67 -1.66
C GLU A 144 -0.48 9.43 -2.72
N GLU A 145 -0.13 9.70 -3.96
CA GLU A 145 -0.98 9.42 -5.11
C GLU A 145 -0.59 8.07 -5.73
N PHE A 146 -1.56 7.22 -5.90
CA PHE A 146 -1.44 5.95 -6.64
C PHE A 146 -2.81 5.52 -7.13
N THR A 147 -2.83 4.87 -8.26
CA THR A 147 -4.07 4.34 -8.84
C THR A 147 -4.35 2.95 -8.24
N THR A 148 -5.57 2.72 -7.80
CA THR A 148 -6.06 1.40 -7.39
C THR A 148 -6.99 0.83 -8.45
N ASP A 149 -7.27 -0.49 -8.38
CA ASP A 149 -8.25 -1.10 -9.27
C ASP A 149 -9.65 -0.46 -9.08
N GLU A 150 -9.98 -0.05 -7.84
CA GLU A 150 -11.24 0.65 -7.53
C GLU A 150 -11.29 2.03 -8.19
N ASP A 151 -10.19 2.79 -8.18
CA ASP A 151 -10.12 4.09 -8.84
C ASP A 151 -10.30 3.95 -10.35
N ILE A 152 -9.68 2.93 -10.95
CA ILE A 152 -9.81 2.64 -12.38
C ILE A 152 -11.26 2.26 -12.72
N ILE A 153 -11.89 1.42 -11.90
CA ILE A 153 -13.29 1.01 -12.08
C ILE A 153 -14.20 2.22 -11.92
N GLU A 154 -13.99 3.06 -10.90
CA GLU A 154 -14.80 4.26 -10.70
C GLU A 154 -14.67 5.23 -11.88
N GLU A 155 -13.46 5.42 -12.41
CA GLU A 155 -13.25 6.26 -13.59
C GLU A 155 -13.90 5.67 -14.84
N LEU A 156 -13.82 4.34 -15.05
CA LEU A 156 -14.50 3.66 -16.15
C LEU A 156 -16.02 3.77 -16.04
N ILE A 157 -16.58 3.58 -14.85
CA ILE A 157 -18.03 3.74 -14.59
C ILE A 157 -18.43 5.19 -14.89
N LYS A 158 -17.64 6.17 -14.45
CA LYS A 158 -17.92 7.58 -14.68
C LYS A 158 -17.88 7.92 -16.18
N GLN A 159 -16.93 7.36 -16.92
CA GLN A 159 -16.87 7.52 -18.37
C GLN A 159 -18.07 6.86 -19.06
N GLU A 160 -18.51 5.66 -18.61
CA GLU A 160 -19.66 4.99 -19.18
C GLU A 160 -21.01 5.66 -18.81
N MET A 161 -21.12 6.25 -17.62
CA MET A 161 -22.34 6.99 -17.21
C MET A 161 -22.60 8.23 -18.06
N ASN A 162 -21.60 8.79 -18.70
CA ASN A 162 -21.74 9.95 -19.59
C ASN A 162 -22.11 9.55 -21.04
N ILE A 163 -22.09 8.26 -21.36
CA ILE A 163 -22.54 7.73 -22.66
C ILE A 163 -24.04 7.45 -22.58
N VAL A 164 -24.81 8.27 -23.27
CA VAL A 164 -26.28 8.16 -23.33
C VAL A 164 -26.71 6.98 -24.21
N THR A 165 -26.05 6.79 -25.34
CA THR A 165 -26.32 5.71 -26.30
C THR A 165 -25.13 5.51 -27.23
N ARG A 166 -25.26 4.54 -28.15
CA ARG A 166 -24.27 4.33 -29.24
C ARG A 166 -24.99 4.29 -30.57
N ILE A 167 -24.46 5.03 -31.55
CA ILE A 167 -24.91 5.02 -32.92
C ILE A 167 -23.80 4.44 -33.78
N GLU A 168 -24.07 3.34 -34.48
CA GLU A 168 -23.07 2.63 -35.29
C GLU A 168 -21.77 2.31 -34.51
N ASN A 169 -21.91 1.92 -33.24
CA ASN A 169 -20.82 1.66 -32.31
C ASN A 169 -20.03 2.91 -31.81
N ILE A 170 -20.43 4.11 -32.22
CA ILE A 170 -19.85 5.37 -31.75
C ILE A 170 -20.60 5.85 -30.52
N PRO A 171 -19.92 6.13 -29.40
CA PRO A 171 -20.57 6.60 -28.18
C PRO A 171 -21.14 8.03 -28.36
N VAL A 172 -22.35 8.22 -27.86
CA VAL A 172 -23.02 9.52 -27.78
C VAL A 172 -22.98 9.99 -26.32
N TYR A 173 -22.40 11.15 -26.10
CA TYR A 173 -22.20 11.72 -24.77
C TYR A 173 -23.33 12.71 -24.42
N SER A 174 -23.66 12.77 -23.13
CA SER A 174 -24.64 13.72 -22.60
C SER A 174 -24.16 15.17 -22.64
N MET A 175 -22.85 15.38 -22.67
CA MET A 175 -22.24 16.72 -22.69
C MET A 175 -21.37 16.91 -23.92
N LYS A 176 -21.59 18.03 -24.59
CA LYS A 176 -20.82 18.45 -25.77
C LYS A 176 -19.30 18.46 -25.55
N GLN A 177 -18.85 18.94 -24.38
CA GLN A 177 -17.43 19.04 -24.10
C GLN A 177 -16.75 17.68 -24.08
N GLU A 178 -17.41 16.67 -23.51
CA GLU A 178 -16.89 15.30 -23.46
C GLU A 178 -16.79 14.66 -24.86
N ALA A 179 -17.79 14.92 -25.72
CA ALA A 179 -17.72 14.48 -27.11
C ALA A 179 -16.53 15.09 -27.85
N ILE A 180 -16.27 16.40 -27.65
CA ILE A 180 -15.13 17.11 -28.25
C ILE A 180 -13.80 16.55 -27.73
N ASP A 181 -13.67 16.35 -26.43
CA ASP A 181 -12.43 15.87 -25.82
C ASP A 181 -12.11 14.44 -26.29
N LYS A 182 -13.13 13.59 -26.38
CA LYS A 182 -12.96 12.24 -26.91
C LYS A 182 -12.66 12.20 -28.41
N ALA A 183 -13.25 13.09 -29.19
CA ALA A 183 -12.92 13.23 -30.61
C ALA A 183 -11.44 13.61 -30.80
N LYS A 184 -10.91 14.53 -29.99
CA LYS A 184 -9.48 14.90 -30.02
C LYS A 184 -8.57 13.73 -29.67
N GLU A 185 -8.90 12.95 -28.64
CA GLU A 185 -8.15 11.74 -28.28
C GLU A 185 -8.08 10.73 -29.43
N LEU A 186 -9.15 10.61 -30.20
CA LEU A 186 -9.24 9.71 -31.36
C LEU A 186 -8.65 10.32 -32.63
N GLY A 187 -8.11 11.54 -32.57
CA GLY A 187 -7.56 12.24 -33.73
C GLY A 187 -8.62 12.78 -34.70
N CYS A 188 -9.85 12.96 -34.23
CA CYS A 188 -10.96 13.49 -34.99
C CYS A 188 -11.18 14.98 -34.67
N GLU A 189 -11.76 15.75 -35.62
CA GLU A 189 -12.15 17.13 -35.41
C GLU A 189 -13.68 17.24 -35.47
N GLY A 190 -14.25 17.98 -34.49
CA GLY A 190 -15.68 18.30 -34.46
C GLY A 190 -16.52 17.28 -33.65
N TYR A 191 -17.82 17.54 -33.67
CA TYR A 191 -18.87 16.74 -33.06
C TYR A 191 -20.16 16.86 -33.85
N HIS A 192 -21.07 15.92 -33.67
CA HIS A 192 -22.42 15.98 -34.23
C HIS A 192 -23.44 15.91 -33.09
N GLU A 193 -24.51 16.67 -33.23
CA GLU A 193 -25.64 16.63 -32.31
C GLU A 193 -26.70 15.68 -32.84
N HIS A 194 -27.19 14.77 -32.00
CA HIS A 194 -28.25 13.84 -32.32
C HIS A 194 -29.42 14.04 -31.35
N THR A 195 -30.61 14.21 -31.88
CA THR A 195 -31.82 14.26 -31.07
C THR A 195 -32.28 12.82 -30.82
N LEU A 196 -32.32 12.41 -29.57
CA LEU A 196 -32.80 11.08 -29.20
C LEU A 196 -34.32 11.02 -29.37
N ALA A 197 -34.85 9.79 -29.53
CA ALA A 197 -36.29 9.57 -29.62
C ALA A 197 -37.08 10.00 -28.37
N SER A 198 -36.35 10.19 -27.22
CA SER A 198 -36.89 10.77 -25.99
C SER A 198 -37.05 12.29 -26.02
N GLY A 199 -36.53 12.98 -27.05
CA GLY A 199 -36.58 14.45 -27.19
C GLY A 199 -35.46 15.17 -26.44
N GLU A 200 -34.51 14.45 -25.86
CA GLU A 200 -33.28 15.02 -25.28
C GLU A 200 -32.24 15.23 -26.40
N ILE A 201 -31.48 16.32 -26.30
CA ILE A 201 -30.43 16.72 -27.25
C ILE A 201 -29.10 16.31 -26.68
#